data_6a7d9b51e0bf5287bf820349a9aed6d1
#
_entry.id   6a7d9b51e0bf5287bf820349a9aed6d1
#
_cell.length_a   1.000
_cell.length_b   1.000
_cell.length_c   1.000
_cell.angle_alpha   90.00
_cell.angle_beta   90.00
_cell.angle_gamma   90.00
#
_symmetry.space_group_name_H-M   'P 1'
#
loop_
_entity.id
_entity.type
_entity.pdbx_description
1 polymer ?
#
loop_
_entity_poly.entity_id
_entity_poly.type
_entity_poly.pdbx_seq_one_letter_code
_entity_poly.pdbx_strand_id
1 'polypeptide(L)'
;MKDGINEKAESLIDTDFLIELRRNAYIECTENYLSTNTVAGIFGDGLPEELFYACGVTPVPIEGVDAHIFKFAKENEAAGFCDVIKSTLIYLITQKCPILYSCKMYVLQNTCTRFIAALKANTEKTVYVYTDEGELVRTLCALYGTQYDETLRQNAKADLDYIKNVLTKIKYYSDVSAQEFFLLEFYSKYMTDLDKRRKYFERLEENIAFKKERLKVAEVSALCPRGNYKSVCAEIHSPLTRIIRVWKGADYGYAHCMFEYKKETGY
;
A
#
# COMPACT_ATOMS: atom_id res chain seq x y z
N MET A 1 -46.20 -12.60 -7.52
CA MET A 1 -44.81 -12.88 -7.11
C MET A 1 -43.92 -12.45 -8.26
N LYS A 2 -43.22 -11.34 -8.12
CA LYS A 2 -42.19 -10.90 -9.06
C LYS A 2 -40.87 -11.17 -8.39
N ASP A 3 -40.22 -12.22 -8.83
CA ASP A 3 -38.86 -12.53 -8.44
C ASP A 3 -37.95 -11.43 -9.00
N GLY A 4 -37.57 -10.52 -8.12
CA GLY A 4 -36.53 -9.53 -8.42
C GLY A 4 -35.22 -10.26 -8.46
N ILE A 5 -34.78 -10.60 -9.66
CA ILE A 5 -33.41 -10.98 -9.91
C ILE A 5 -32.57 -9.72 -9.63
N ASN A 6 -31.91 -9.74 -8.49
CA ASN A 6 -30.92 -8.73 -8.14
C ASN A 6 -29.70 -9.01 -9.05
N GLU A 7 -29.68 -8.43 -10.24
CA GLU A 7 -28.47 -8.36 -11.04
C GLU A 7 -27.43 -7.62 -10.19
N LYS A 8 -26.52 -8.38 -9.61
CA LYS A 8 -25.29 -7.79 -9.07
C LYS A 8 -24.65 -7.05 -10.24
N ALA A 9 -24.65 -5.73 -10.18
CA ALA A 9 -23.85 -4.96 -11.12
C ALA A 9 -22.43 -5.55 -11.10
N GLU A 10 -21.96 -6.00 -12.25
CA GLU A 10 -20.59 -6.50 -12.39
C GLU A 10 -19.63 -5.44 -11.86
N SER A 11 -18.81 -5.82 -10.90
CA SER A 11 -17.79 -4.96 -10.35
C SER A 11 -16.84 -4.52 -11.48
N LEU A 12 -16.69 -3.22 -11.65
CA LEU A 12 -15.76 -2.64 -12.64
C LEU A 12 -14.29 -2.92 -12.28
N ILE A 13 -14.04 -3.32 -11.05
CA ILE A 13 -12.70 -3.61 -10.53
C ILE A 13 -12.66 -5.09 -10.12
N ASP A 14 -11.79 -5.84 -10.77
CA ASP A 14 -11.53 -7.24 -10.41
C ASP A 14 -10.71 -7.27 -9.11
N THR A 15 -11.43 -7.45 -8.01
CA THR A 15 -10.83 -7.49 -6.66
C THR A 15 -10.01 -8.74 -6.41
N ASP A 16 -10.37 -9.86 -7.04
CA ASP A 16 -9.62 -11.12 -6.92
C ASP A 16 -8.27 -11.00 -7.62
N PHE A 17 -8.26 -10.42 -8.81
CA PHE A 17 -7.03 -10.08 -9.51
C PHE A 17 -6.12 -9.18 -8.67
N LEU A 18 -6.67 -8.14 -8.03
CA LEU A 18 -5.88 -7.24 -7.19
C LEU A 18 -5.22 -7.98 -6.02
N ILE A 19 -5.96 -8.86 -5.36
CA ILE A 19 -5.42 -9.67 -4.24
C ILE A 19 -4.30 -10.62 -4.73
N GLU A 20 -4.47 -11.21 -5.90
CA GLU A 20 -3.45 -12.07 -6.51
C GLU A 20 -2.15 -11.32 -6.86
N LEU A 21 -2.19 -10.01 -7.11
CA LEU A 21 -0.98 -9.23 -7.40
C LEU A 21 0.07 -9.36 -6.28
N ARG A 22 -0.35 -9.44 -5.02
CA ARG A 22 0.59 -9.65 -3.92
C ARG A 22 1.24 -11.03 -3.97
N ARG A 23 0.52 -12.07 -4.38
CA ARG A 23 1.06 -13.42 -4.56
C ARG A 23 2.03 -13.47 -5.73
N ASN A 24 1.70 -12.79 -6.82
CA ASN A 24 2.60 -12.66 -7.97
C ASN A 24 3.89 -11.93 -7.58
N ALA A 25 3.79 -10.87 -6.77
CA ALA A 25 4.94 -10.16 -6.24
C ALA A 25 5.85 -11.05 -5.37
N TYR A 26 5.34 -12.11 -4.73
CA TYR A 26 6.19 -13.08 -4.04
C TYR A 26 7.16 -13.77 -5.00
N ILE A 27 6.66 -14.17 -6.17
CA ILE A 27 7.47 -14.82 -7.20
C ILE A 27 8.44 -13.81 -7.81
N GLU A 28 7.94 -12.68 -8.27
CA GLU A 28 8.74 -11.63 -8.92
C GLU A 28 9.88 -11.12 -8.02
N CYS A 29 9.60 -10.88 -6.73
CA CYS A 29 10.62 -10.46 -5.78
C CYS A 29 11.67 -11.54 -5.53
N THR A 30 11.25 -12.82 -5.49
CA THR A 30 12.18 -13.94 -5.31
C THR A 30 13.07 -14.12 -6.54
N GLU A 31 12.53 -14.03 -7.73
CA GLU A 31 13.28 -14.08 -8.97
C GLU A 31 14.27 -12.93 -9.09
N ASN A 32 13.84 -11.71 -8.74
CA ASN A 32 14.74 -10.55 -8.69
C ASN A 32 15.87 -10.76 -7.66
N TYR A 33 15.55 -11.25 -6.47
CA TYR A 33 16.55 -11.54 -5.45
C TYR A 33 17.62 -12.53 -5.92
N LEU A 34 17.22 -13.57 -6.66
CA LEU A 34 18.13 -14.58 -7.19
C LEU A 34 18.94 -14.10 -8.39
N SER A 35 18.48 -13.08 -9.12
CA SER A 35 19.13 -12.58 -10.33
C SER A 35 19.90 -11.27 -10.10
N THR A 36 19.21 -10.19 -9.85
CA THR A 36 19.78 -8.84 -9.75
C THR A 36 19.89 -8.32 -8.32
N ASN A 37 19.08 -8.85 -7.40
CA ASN A 37 19.00 -8.45 -6.00
C ASN A 37 18.78 -6.93 -5.81
N THR A 38 17.82 -6.37 -6.57
CA THR A 38 17.53 -4.94 -6.60
C THR A 38 16.20 -4.57 -5.95
N VAL A 39 15.65 -5.41 -5.05
CA VAL A 39 14.38 -5.16 -4.37
C VAL A 39 14.59 -4.35 -3.09
N ALA A 40 13.81 -3.28 -2.93
CA ALA A 40 13.70 -2.51 -1.69
C ALA A 40 12.27 -2.57 -1.13
N GLY A 41 12.14 -2.89 0.14
CA GLY A 41 10.85 -2.84 0.83
C GLY A 41 10.49 -1.42 1.21
N ILE A 42 9.27 -0.99 0.91
CA ILE A 42 8.76 0.33 1.28
C ILE A 42 7.59 0.20 2.26
N PHE A 43 7.53 1.08 3.24
CA PHE A 43 6.45 1.14 4.23
C PHE A 43 5.92 2.56 4.37
N GLY A 44 4.66 2.75 4.02
CA GLY A 44 3.97 4.04 4.01
C GLY A 44 3.75 4.62 2.60
N ASP A 45 2.79 5.55 2.50
CA ASP A 45 2.30 6.07 1.21
C ASP A 45 2.99 7.35 0.72
N GLY A 46 3.88 7.92 1.50
CA GLY A 46 4.50 9.23 1.19
C GLY A 46 5.95 9.12 0.74
N LEU A 47 6.37 7.93 0.31
CA LEU A 47 7.72 7.74 -0.21
C LEU A 47 7.79 8.09 -1.71
N PRO A 48 8.86 8.74 -2.17
CA PRO A 48 9.04 9.10 -3.57
C PRO A 48 9.49 7.86 -4.38
N GLU A 49 8.50 7.06 -4.85
CA GLU A 49 8.77 5.81 -5.57
C GLU A 49 9.65 6.03 -6.81
N GLU A 50 9.55 7.18 -7.47
CA GLU A 50 10.34 7.52 -8.65
C GLU A 50 11.86 7.50 -8.40
N LEU A 51 12.30 7.75 -7.16
CA LEU A 51 13.72 7.72 -6.84
C LEU A 51 14.30 6.29 -6.83
N PHE A 52 13.47 5.31 -6.47
CA PHE A 52 13.89 3.91 -6.52
C PHE A 52 14.12 3.48 -7.96
N TYR A 53 13.16 3.75 -8.85
CA TYR A 53 13.30 3.44 -10.28
C TYR A 53 14.48 4.19 -10.90
N ALA A 54 14.70 5.44 -10.51
CA ALA A 54 15.87 6.22 -10.95
C ALA A 54 17.21 5.61 -10.55
N CYS A 55 17.23 4.86 -9.44
CA CYS A 55 18.40 4.13 -8.98
C CYS A 55 18.44 2.66 -9.45
N GLY A 56 17.57 2.25 -10.38
CA GLY A 56 17.48 0.86 -10.83
C GLY A 56 17.03 -0.12 -9.73
N VAL A 57 16.28 0.36 -8.74
CA VAL A 57 15.80 -0.41 -7.60
C VAL A 57 14.28 -0.57 -7.71
N THR A 58 13.78 -1.76 -7.44
CA THR A 58 12.35 -2.08 -7.47
C THR A 58 11.73 -1.87 -6.09
N PRO A 59 10.88 -0.85 -5.88
CA PRO A 59 10.18 -0.68 -4.62
C PRO A 59 9.00 -1.65 -4.53
N VAL A 60 8.78 -2.24 -3.34
CA VAL A 60 7.65 -3.13 -3.10
C VAL A 60 7.09 -2.89 -1.69
N PRO A 61 5.75 -2.82 -1.51
CA PRO A 61 5.15 -2.66 -0.19
C PRO A 61 5.48 -3.84 0.72
N ILE A 62 5.81 -3.55 1.99
CA ILE A 62 6.09 -4.56 3.01
C ILE A 62 5.04 -4.64 4.12
N GLU A 63 3.96 -3.88 4.00
CA GLU A 63 2.86 -3.93 4.95
C GLU A 63 2.26 -5.33 5.03
N GLY A 64 2.20 -5.85 6.24
CA GLY A 64 1.50 -7.09 6.52
C GLY A 64 -0.02 -6.87 6.51
N VAL A 65 -0.71 -7.52 5.58
CA VAL A 65 -2.17 -7.37 5.41
C VAL A 65 -2.90 -8.71 5.49
N ASP A 66 -2.25 -9.70 6.07
CA ASP A 66 -2.78 -11.05 6.18
C ASP A 66 -2.80 -11.51 7.64
N ALA A 67 -3.99 -11.81 8.16
CA ALA A 67 -4.13 -12.27 9.54
C ALA A 67 -3.77 -13.73 9.75
N HIS A 68 -3.70 -14.51 8.70
CA HIS A 68 -3.22 -15.88 8.88
C HIS A 68 -1.86 -15.92 9.56
N ILE A 69 -1.07 -14.85 9.45
CA ILE A 69 0.22 -14.77 10.09
C ILE A 69 0.12 -14.74 11.62
N PHE A 70 -0.98 -14.24 12.19
CA PHE A 70 -1.14 -14.14 13.65
C PHE A 70 -1.09 -15.48 14.37
N LYS A 71 -1.46 -16.57 13.71
CA LYS A 71 -1.35 -17.93 14.26
C LYS A 71 0.09 -18.38 14.52
N PHE A 72 1.05 -17.69 13.92
CA PHE A 72 2.48 -17.96 14.12
C PHE A 72 3.14 -17.03 15.14
N ALA A 73 2.40 -16.08 15.68
CA ALA A 73 2.91 -15.20 16.74
C ALA A 73 3.06 -16.01 18.04
N LYS A 74 4.20 -15.87 18.70
CA LYS A 74 4.33 -16.28 20.10
C LYS A 74 3.59 -15.30 21.00
N GLU A 75 3.16 -15.75 22.18
CA GLU A 75 2.59 -14.85 23.18
C GLU A 75 3.51 -13.65 23.40
N ASN A 76 2.90 -12.44 23.31
CA ASN A 76 3.58 -11.16 23.45
C ASN A 76 4.48 -10.69 22.28
N GLU A 77 4.72 -11.49 21.26
CA GLU A 77 5.36 -10.97 20.04
C GLU A 77 4.49 -9.88 19.41
N ALA A 78 5.11 -8.72 19.21
CA ALA A 78 4.42 -7.54 18.68
C ALA A 78 3.18 -7.06 19.45
N ALA A 79 3.07 -7.38 20.76
CA ALA A 79 2.01 -6.88 21.62
C ALA A 79 2.01 -5.34 21.67
N GLY A 80 0.82 -4.76 21.59
CA GLY A 80 0.63 -3.31 21.65
C GLY A 80 0.98 -2.56 20.37
N PHE A 81 1.16 -3.26 19.25
CA PHE A 81 1.17 -2.69 17.91
C PHE A 81 -0.20 -2.84 17.23
N CYS A 82 -0.45 -1.99 16.24
CA CYS A 82 -1.59 -2.16 15.36
C CYS A 82 -1.43 -3.41 14.48
N ASP A 83 -2.52 -3.94 13.97
CA ASP A 83 -2.51 -5.22 13.26
C ASP A 83 -1.61 -5.22 12.02
N VAL A 84 -1.51 -4.10 11.29
CA VAL A 84 -0.60 -3.98 10.15
C VAL A 84 0.86 -4.09 10.59
N ILE A 85 1.26 -3.32 11.59
CA ILE A 85 2.62 -3.37 12.13
C ILE A 85 2.88 -4.74 12.77
N LYS A 86 1.90 -5.25 13.53
CA LYS A 86 2.00 -6.57 14.14
C LYS A 86 2.20 -7.66 13.10
N SER A 87 1.39 -7.69 12.04
CA SER A 87 1.54 -8.70 10.98
C SER A 87 2.85 -8.54 10.23
N THR A 88 3.30 -7.30 9.94
CA THR A 88 4.59 -7.05 9.30
C THR A 88 5.75 -7.59 10.15
N LEU A 89 5.73 -7.33 11.46
CA LEU A 89 6.76 -7.83 12.38
C LEU A 89 6.75 -9.36 12.49
N ILE A 90 5.57 -9.97 12.57
CA ILE A 90 5.48 -11.43 12.64
C ILE A 90 5.99 -12.06 11.34
N TYR A 91 5.65 -11.51 10.17
CA TYR A 91 6.21 -11.95 8.91
C TYR A 91 7.74 -11.84 8.87
N LEU A 92 8.29 -10.75 9.40
CA LEU A 92 9.72 -10.55 9.49
C LEU A 92 10.38 -11.60 10.41
N ILE A 93 9.89 -11.72 11.64
CA ILE A 93 10.45 -12.60 12.68
C ILE A 93 10.35 -14.08 12.26
N THR A 94 9.24 -14.46 11.66
CA THR A 94 8.99 -15.83 11.23
C THR A 94 9.57 -16.16 9.86
N GLN A 95 10.11 -15.17 9.14
CA GLN A 95 10.64 -15.30 7.78
C GLN A 95 9.64 -15.91 6.77
N LYS A 96 8.36 -15.69 6.98
CA LYS A 96 7.28 -16.29 6.17
C LYS A 96 6.81 -15.40 5.01
N CYS A 97 7.45 -14.25 4.78
CA CYS A 97 7.12 -13.36 3.67
C CYS A 97 8.26 -13.34 2.65
N PRO A 98 8.06 -13.89 1.45
CA PRO A 98 9.08 -13.85 0.39
C PRO A 98 9.50 -12.42 0.02
N ILE A 99 8.58 -11.45 0.02
CA ILE A 99 8.89 -10.04 -0.24
C ILE A 99 9.89 -9.52 0.80
N LEU A 100 9.57 -9.64 2.09
CA LEU A 100 10.47 -9.20 3.16
C LEU A 100 11.84 -9.89 3.08
N TYR A 101 11.85 -11.18 2.75
CA TYR A 101 13.08 -11.92 2.57
C TYR A 101 13.92 -11.38 1.40
N SER A 102 13.29 -11.09 0.27
CA SER A 102 13.96 -10.66 -0.96
C SER A 102 14.47 -9.21 -0.90
N CYS A 103 13.92 -8.36 -0.03
CA CYS A 103 14.38 -6.99 0.10
C CYS A 103 15.80 -6.92 0.68
N LYS A 104 16.65 -6.10 0.08
CA LYS A 104 17.99 -5.81 0.60
C LYS A 104 17.98 -4.74 1.69
N MET A 105 17.00 -3.84 1.64
CA MET A 105 16.74 -2.84 2.66
C MET A 105 15.24 -2.56 2.84
N TYR A 106 14.91 -1.89 3.93
CA TYR A 106 13.58 -1.35 4.17
C TYR A 106 13.64 0.15 4.29
N VAL A 107 12.81 0.84 3.51
CA VAL A 107 12.65 2.29 3.54
C VAL A 107 11.30 2.62 4.16
N LEU A 108 11.32 3.36 5.25
CA LEU A 108 10.13 3.69 6.01
C LEU A 108 9.82 5.17 5.87
N GLN A 109 8.58 5.50 5.60
CA GLN A 109 8.11 6.84 5.90
C GLN A 109 8.26 7.09 7.40
N ASN A 110 8.53 8.36 7.82
CA ASN A 110 8.55 8.70 9.23
C ASN A 110 7.19 8.38 9.88
N THR A 111 7.16 7.30 10.63
CA THR A 111 5.96 6.66 11.16
C THR A 111 6.17 6.31 12.64
N CYS A 112 5.49 5.30 13.14
CA CYS A 112 5.57 4.85 14.53
C CYS A 112 7.01 4.53 14.97
N THR A 113 7.59 5.33 15.85
CA THR A 113 8.97 5.17 16.35
C THR A 113 9.20 3.81 17.01
N ARG A 114 8.17 3.24 17.65
CA ARG A 114 8.24 1.88 18.21
C ARG A 114 8.36 0.83 17.12
N PHE A 115 7.66 1.00 15.99
CA PHE A 115 7.79 0.11 14.85
C PHE A 115 9.20 0.15 14.26
N ILE A 116 9.73 1.36 14.05
CA ILE A 116 11.10 1.55 13.56
C ILE A 116 12.10 0.84 14.46
N ALA A 117 11.97 1.01 15.78
CA ALA A 117 12.85 0.34 16.74
C ALA A 117 12.70 -1.19 16.70
N ALA A 118 11.45 -1.69 16.66
CA ALA A 118 11.18 -3.12 16.60
C ALA A 118 11.68 -3.74 15.28
N LEU A 119 11.51 -3.05 14.15
CA LEU A 119 12.01 -3.51 12.86
C LEU A 119 13.53 -3.61 12.89
N LYS A 120 14.22 -2.56 13.36
CA LYS A 120 15.70 -2.55 13.49
C LYS A 120 16.22 -3.65 14.42
N ALA A 121 15.48 -3.96 15.48
CA ALA A 121 15.87 -5.01 16.44
C ALA A 121 15.72 -6.44 15.89
N ASN A 122 14.90 -6.62 14.84
CA ASN A 122 14.56 -7.95 14.30
C ASN A 122 15.11 -8.18 12.87
N THR A 123 16.00 -7.33 12.40
CA THR A 123 16.65 -7.51 11.08
C THR A 123 18.06 -6.98 11.10
N GLU A 124 18.95 -7.64 10.36
CA GLU A 124 20.29 -7.14 10.05
C GLU A 124 20.33 -6.30 8.76
N LYS A 125 19.20 -6.25 8.05
CA LYS A 125 19.09 -5.46 6.82
C LYS A 125 19.09 -3.97 7.15
N THR A 126 19.51 -3.16 6.19
CA THR A 126 19.46 -1.71 6.32
C THR A 126 18.02 -1.23 6.49
N VAL A 127 17.74 -0.49 7.55
CA VAL A 127 16.46 0.17 7.80
C VAL A 127 16.69 1.68 7.72
N TYR A 128 16.21 2.27 6.65
CA TYR A 128 16.29 3.70 6.39
C TYR A 128 14.95 4.38 6.68
N VAL A 129 14.96 5.43 7.47
CA VAL A 129 13.79 6.29 7.69
C VAL A 129 13.93 7.48 6.77
N TYR A 130 12.97 7.64 5.87
CA TYR A 130 13.01 8.70 4.88
C TYR A 130 13.02 10.10 5.51
N THR A 131 14.01 10.88 5.15
CA THR A 131 14.19 12.28 5.60
C THR A 131 14.26 13.24 4.42
N ASP A 132 15.11 12.93 3.44
CA ASP A 132 15.27 13.73 2.23
C ASP A 132 15.65 12.87 1.01
N GLU A 133 15.40 13.41 -0.17
CA GLU A 133 15.65 12.72 -1.45
C GLU A 133 17.13 12.41 -1.69
N GLY A 134 18.00 13.38 -1.41
CA GLY A 134 19.43 13.23 -1.70
C GLY A 134 20.09 12.16 -0.86
N GLU A 135 19.71 12.02 0.42
CA GLU A 135 20.20 10.96 1.28
C GLU A 135 19.65 9.61 0.86
N LEU A 136 18.36 9.53 0.47
CA LEU A 136 17.76 8.29 -0.04
C LEU A 136 18.51 7.82 -1.29
N VAL A 137 18.72 8.68 -2.27
CA VAL A 137 19.44 8.35 -3.52
C VAL A 137 20.85 7.86 -3.21
N ARG A 138 21.61 8.56 -2.37
CA ARG A 138 22.96 8.12 -1.97
C ARG A 138 22.94 6.73 -1.33
N THR A 139 21.95 6.49 -0.45
CA THR A 139 21.83 5.20 0.26
C THR A 139 21.48 4.08 -0.71
N LEU A 140 20.53 4.31 -1.63
CA LEU A 140 20.14 3.34 -2.65
C LEU A 140 21.32 3.01 -3.56
N CYS A 141 21.96 4.02 -4.15
CA CYS A 141 23.09 3.80 -5.06
C CYS A 141 24.25 3.06 -4.37
N ALA A 142 24.60 3.45 -3.15
CA ALA A 142 25.69 2.81 -2.40
C ALA A 142 25.37 1.34 -2.04
N LEU A 143 24.14 1.06 -1.59
CA LEU A 143 23.77 -0.28 -1.14
C LEU A 143 23.57 -1.26 -2.30
N TYR A 144 23.00 -0.79 -3.41
CA TYR A 144 22.70 -1.63 -4.57
C TYR A 144 23.81 -1.64 -5.62
N GLY A 145 24.80 -0.76 -5.50
CA GLY A 145 25.91 -0.66 -6.47
C GLY A 145 25.45 -0.09 -7.82
N THR A 146 24.43 0.76 -7.80
CA THR A 146 23.79 1.35 -9.00
C THR A 146 24.12 2.83 -9.10
N GLN A 147 23.68 3.45 -10.20
CA GLN A 147 23.82 4.88 -10.42
C GLN A 147 22.45 5.50 -10.60
N TYR A 148 22.31 6.73 -10.13
CA TYR A 148 21.11 7.52 -10.33
C TYR A 148 21.00 8.02 -11.77
N ASP A 149 19.83 7.89 -12.37
CA ASP A 149 19.49 8.35 -13.71
C ASP A 149 18.29 9.28 -13.66
N GLU A 150 18.52 10.56 -14.00
CA GLU A 150 17.46 11.58 -14.01
C GLU A 150 16.39 11.30 -15.08
N THR A 151 16.75 10.69 -16.21
CA THR A 151 15.78 10.34 -17.25
C THR A 151 14.81 9.26 -16.76
N LEU A 152 15.34 8.24 -16.08
CA LEU A 152 14.50 7.21 -15.44
C LEU A 152 13.61 7.81 -14.36
N ARG A 153 14.12 8.78 -13.57
CA ARG A 153 13.30 9.51 -12.60
C ARG A 153 12.11 10.20 -13.26
N GLN A 154 12.36 10.97 -14.30
CA GLN A 154 11.32 11.74 -14.98
C GLN A 154 10.25 10.82 -15.60
N ASN A 155 10.67 9.73 -16.23
CA ASN A 155 9.75 8.75 -16.78
C ASN A 155 8.90 8.09 -15.69
N ALA A 156 9.53 7.57 -14.63
CA ALA A 156 8.83 6.96 -13.52
C ALA A 156 7.88 7.95 -12.83
N LYS A 157 8.29 9.21 -12.64
CA LYS A 157 7.45 10.25 -12.09
C LYS A 157 6.22 10.52 -12.95
N ALA A 158 6.39 10.61 -14.28
CA ALA A 158 5.27 10.81 -15.19
C ALA A 158 4.24 9.67 -15.11
N ASP A 159 4.70 8.43 -15.02
CA ASP A 159 3.83 7.25 -14.87
C ASP A 159 3.11 7.23 -13.52
N LEU A 160 3.82 7.51 -12.44
CA LEU A 160 3.23 7.58 -11.10
C LEU A 160 2.24 8.73 -10.96
N ASP A 161 2.53 9.90 -11.52
CA ASP A 161 1.62 11.04 -11.55
C ASP A 161 0.36 10.73 -12.37
N TYR A 162 0.49 10.03 -13.49
CA TYR A 162 -0.67 9.54 -14.26
C TYR A 162 -1.54 8.59 -13.42
N ILE A 163 -0.94 7.56 -12.82
CA ILE A 163 -1.64 6.60 -11.96
C ILE A 163 -2.38 7.33 -10.83
N LYS A 164 -1.73 8.28 -10.18
CA LYS A 164 -2.33 9.11 -9.12
C LYS A 164 -3.51 9.93 -9.63
N ASN A 165 -3.42 10.46 -10.84
CA ASN A 165 -4.50 11.21 -11.47
C ASN A 165 -5.70 10.30 -11.77
N VAL A 166 -5.50 9.09 -12.29
CA VAL A 166 -6.56 8.12 -12.54
C VAL A 166 -7.21 7.69 -11.21
N LEU A 167 -6.42 7.37 -10.18
CA LEU A 167 -6.94 7.10 -8.85
C LEU A 167 -7.78 8.27 -8.31
N THR A 168 -7.34 9.49 -8.51
CA THR A 168 -8.08 10.69 -8.10
C THR A 168 -9.40 10.81 -8.85
N LYS A 169 -9.42 10.53 -10.15
CA LYS A 169 -10.66 10.50 -10.95
C LYS A 169 -11.62 9.41 -10.43
N ILE A 170 -11.12 8.19 -10.22
CA ILE A 170 -11.92 7.09 -9.69
C ILE A 170 -12.51 7.48 -8.34
N LYS A 171 -11.71 8.04 -7.45
CA LYS A 171 -12.12 8.45 -6.12
C LYS A 171 -13.28 9.45 -6.10
N TYR A 172 -13.22 10.44 -6.96
CA TYR A 172 -14.14 11.57 -6.87
C TYR A 172 -15.24 11.59 -7.96
N TYR A 173 -15.10 10.81 -8.99
CA TYR A 173 -15.98 10.90 -10.15
C TYR A 173 -16.55 9.55 -10.63
N SER A 174 -16.37 8.46 -9.86
CA SER A 174 -16.92 7.15 -10.24
C SER A 174 -17.80 6.55 -9.16
N ASP A 175 -18.53 5.50 -9.51
CA ASP A 175 -19.35 4.70 -8.57
C ASP A 175 -18.60 3.51 -7.97
N VAL A 176 -17.29 3.43 -8.17
CA VAL A 176 -16.45 2.43 -7.53
C VAL A 176 -16.60 2.52 -6.01
N SER A 177 -16.88 1.41 -5.34
CA SER A 177 -17.09 1.40 -3.89
C SER A 177 -15.82 1.78 -3.12
N ALA A 178 -15.97 2.18 -1.87
CA ALA A 178 -14.82 2.50 -1.01
C ALA A 178 -13.88 1.31 -0.83
N GLN A 179 -14.45 0.10 -0.75
CA GLN A 179 -13.68 -1.13 -0.61
C GLN A 179 -12.88 -1.44 -1.88
N GLU A 180 -13.51 -1.38 -3.05
CA GLU A 180 -12.83 -1.60 -4.33
C GLU A 180 -11.73 -0.57 -4.56
N PHE A 181 -12.01 0.70 -4.27
CA PHE A 181 -11.01 1.76 -4.38
C PHE A 181 -9.82 1.50 -3.47
N PHE A 182 -10.07 1.08 -2.22
CA PHE A 182 -8.99 0.74 -1.28
C PHE A 182 -8.14 -0.42 -1.81
N LEU A 183 -8.77 -1.50 -2.27
CA LEU A 183 -8.05 -2.65 -2.82
C LEU A 183 -7.24 -2.23 -4.04
N LEU A 184 -7.80 -1.41 -4.92
CA LEU A 184 -7.11 -0.87 -6.09
C LEU A 184 -5.89 -0.03 -5.68
N GLU A 185 -6.08 0.97 -4.80
CA GLU A 185 -5.00 1.87 -4.37
C GLU A 185 -3.86 1.10 -3.68
N PHE A 186 -4.20 0.10 -2.87
CA PHE A 186 -3.22 -0.66 -2.10
C PHE A 186 -2.54 -1.75 -2.93
N TYR A 187 -3.33 -2.67 -3.52
CA TYR A 187 -2.77 -3.84 -4.17
C TYR A 187 -2.12 -3.56 -5.52
N SER A 188 -2.51 -2.49 -6.22
CA SER A 188 -1.83 -2.10 -7.47
C SER A 188 -0.34 -1.79 -7.29
N LYS A 189 0.09 -1.42 -6.08
CA LYS A 189 1.50 -1.18 -5.75
C LYS A 189 2.35 -2.46 -5.79
N TYR A 190 1.72 -3.64 -5.74
CA TYR A 190 2.41 -4.91 -5.92
C TYR A 190 2.68 -5.26 -7.39
N MET A 191 2.18 -4.47 -8.36
CA MET A 191 2.71 -4.49 -9.72
C MET A 191 4.06 -3.80 -9.71
N THR A 192 5.12 -4.58 -9.55
CA THR A 192 6.50 -4.08 -9.41
C THR A 192 7.04 -3.49 -10.71
N ASP A 193 6.55 -3.97 -11.85
CA ASP A 193 6.78 -3.42 -13.17
C ASP A 193 5.88 -2.19 -13.38
N LEU A 194 6.49 -1.00 -13.39
CA LEU A 194 5.77 0.26 -13.47
C LEU A 194 5.05 0.45 -14.81
N ASP A 195 5.61 -0.05 -15.92
CA ASP A 195 4.97 0.01 -17.24
C ASP A 195 3.70 -0.84 -17.29
N LYS A 196 3.73 -2.05 -16.72
CA LYS A 196 2.52 -2.88 -16.56
C LYS A 196 1.49 -2.22 -15.67
N ARG A 197 1.93 -1.61 -14.55
CA ARG A 197 1.05 -0.86 -13.64
C ARG A 197 0.40 0.31 -14.36
N ARG A 198 1.15 1.09 -15.14
CA ARG A 198 0.65 2.18 -15.95
C ARG A 198 -0.42 1.71 -16.96
N LYS A 199 -0.13 0.68 -17.73
CA LYS A 199 -1.08 0.10 -18.71
C LYS A 199 -2.35 -0.45 -18.06
N TYR A 200 -2.26 -0.98 -16.86
CA TYR A 200 -3.44 -1.41 -16.11
C TYR A 200 -4.36 -0.22 -15.80
N PHE A 201 -3.80 0.90 -15.35
CA PHE A 201 -4.58 2.11 -15.06
C PHE A 201 -5.13 2.79 -16.32
N GLU A 202 -4.44 2.72 -17.45
CA GLU A 202 -4.96 3.18 -18.75
C GLU A 202 -6.24 2.42 -19.12
N ARG A 203 -6.22 1.09 -19.02
CA ARG A 203 -7.43 0.27 -19.26
C ARG A 203 -8.55 0.54 -18.28
N LEU A 204 -8.23 0.78 -17.02
CA LEU A 204 -9.25 1.17 -16.04
C LEU A 204 -9.89 2.51 -16.39
N GLU A 205 -9.10 3.50 -16.77
CA GLU A 205 -9.61 4.82 -17.15
C GLU A 205 -10.55 4.74 -18.38
N GLU A 206 -10.24 3.86 -19.33
CA GLU A 206 -11.09 3.62 -20.52
C GLU A 206 -12.42 2.92 -20.19
N ASN A 207 -12.42 2.04 -19.19
CA ASN A 207 -13.59 1.18 -18.88
C ASN A 207 -14.49 1.74 -17.77
N ILE A 208 -14.01 2.64 -16.92
CA ILE A 208 -14.80 3.23 -15.85
C ILE A 208 -15.63 4.41 -16.36
N ALA A 209 -16.92 4.36 -16.11
CA ALA A 209 -17.81 5.50 -16.37
C ALA A 209 -17.61 6.60 -15.33
N PHE A 210 -17.15 7.76 -15.78
CA PHE A 210 -16.94 8.91 -14.91
C PHE A 210 -18.15 9.86 -14.91
N LYS A 211 -18.48 10.36 -13.74
CA LYS A 211 -19.52 11.37 -13.53
C LYS A 211 -19.02 12.76 -13.88
N LYS A 212 -19.93 13.63 -14.33
CA LYS A 212 -19.61 15.04 -14.58
C LYS A 212 -19.40 15.83 -13.28
N GLU A 213 -20.13 15.47 -12.23
CA GLU A 213 -20.08 16.15 -10.95
C GLU A 213 -19.17 15.41 -9.97
N ARG A 214 -18.41 16.20 -9.22
CA ARG A 214 -17.53 15.67 -8.17
C ARG A 214 -18.34 15.15 -6.99
N LEU A 215 -18.10 13.92 -6.61
CA LEU A 215 -18.68 13.34 -5.41
C LEU A 215 -18.07 13.97 -4.15
N LYS A 216 -18.91 14.15 -3.14
CA LYS A 216 -18.43 14.51 -1.80
C LYS A 216 -17.83 13.27 -1.15
N VAL A 217 -16.56 13.35 -0.81
CA VAL A 217 -15.80 12.27 -0.20
C VAL A 217 -15.31 12.75 1.14
N ALA A 218 -15.62 12.00 2.19
CA ALA A 218 -15.03 12.22 3.50
C ALA A 218 -13.91 11.19 3.72
N GLU A 219 -12.73 11.67 4.08
CA GLU A 219 -11.61 10.84 4.47
C GLU A 219 -11.50 10.84 5.99
N VAL A 220 -11.53 9.65 6.57
CA VAL A 220 -11.29 9.49 8.01
C VAL A 220 -9.89 8.97 8.19
N SER A 221 -9.02 9.79 8.74
CA SER A 221 -7.68 9.39 9.13
C SER A 221 -7.69 8.92 10.57
N ALA A 222 -7.18 7.73 10.82
CA ALA A 222 -6.90 7.32 12.18
C ALA A 222 -5.55 7.92 12.61
N LEU A 223 -5.58 8.70 13.66
CA LEU A 223 -4.36 9.15 14.33
C LEU A 223 -3.91 8.01 15.25
N CYS A 224 -2.82 7.37 14.90
CA CYS A 224 -2.13 6.54 15.87
C CYS A 224 -1.52 7.44 16.94
N PRO A 225 -1.82 7.27 18.24
CA PRO A 225 -1.24 8.07 19.31
C PRO A 225 0.29 8.01 19.39
N ARG A 226 0.89 7.12 18.62
CA ARG A 226 2.33 6.82 18.59
C ARG A 226 3.01 7.16 17.28
N GLY A 227 2.33 7.86 16.39
CA GLY A 227 2.83 8.27 15.06
C GLY A 227 1.71 8.29 14.03
N ASN A 228 1.85 9.10 13.00
CA ASN A 228 0.85 9.23 11.94
C ASN A 228 0.78 7.95 11.13
N TYR A 229 -0.07 7.02 11.53
CA TYR A 229 -0.43 5.91 10.69
C TYR A 229 -1.92 5.91 10.36
N LYS A 230 -2.19 5.71 9.14
CA LYS A 230 -3.36 5.95 8.34
C LYS A 230 -4.26 4.79 8.30
N SER A 231 -5.24 4.97 7.81
CA SER A 231 -6.45 5.57 7.32
C SER A 231 -7.53 4.52 7.30
N VAL A 232 -8.57 4.89 7.92
CA VAL A 232 -9.77 4.07 7.90
C VAL A 232 -10.76 4.77 7.02
N CYS A 233 -11.42 4.01 6.20
CA CYS A 233 -12.61 4.49 5.57
C CYS A 233 -13.75 3.57 5.95
N ALA A 234 -14.85 4.11 6.39
CA ALA A 234 -16.12 3.43 6.46
C ALA A 234 -16.98 3.90 5.29
N GLU A 235 -17.74 3.02 4.74
CA GLU A 235 -18.77 3.40 3.80
C GLU A 235 -19.87 4.12 4.59
N ILE A 236 -20.04 5.42 4.37
CA ILE A 236 -21.22 6.13 4.86
C ILE A 236 -22.25 6.04 3.74
N HIS A 237 -23.36 5.40 4.04
CA HIS A 237 -24.50 5.38 3.16
C HIS A 237 -25.15 6.76 3.12
N SER A 238 -24.63 7.61 2.24
CA SER A 238 -25.26 8.84 1.84
C SER A 238 -25.16 8.95 0.32
N PRO A 239 -26.26 9.26 -0.38
CA PRO A 239 -26.22 9.42 -1.82
C PRO A 239 -25.34 10.58 -2.30
N LEU A 240 -24.88 11.43 -1.37
CA LEU A 240 -24.07 12.61 -1.67
C LEU A 240 -22.69 12.59 -1.01
N THR A 241 -22.41 11.67 -0.12
CA THR A 241 -21.15 11.61 0.59
C THR A 241 -20.65 10.19 0.60
N ARG A 242 -19.48 9.99 0.05
CA ARG A 242 -18.82 8.70 -0.01
C ARG A 242 -17.57 8.78 0.85
N ILE A 243 -17.44 7.88 1.78
CA ILE A 243 -16.18 7.69 2.51
C ILE A 243 -15.39 6.63 1.79
N ILE A 244 -14.17 6.95 1.45
CA ILE A 244 -13.36 6.13 0.58
C ILE A 244 -12.08 5.62 1.23
N ARG A 245 -12.03 5.36 2.50
CA ARG A 245 -10.93 4.57 3.02
C ARG A 245 -11.35 3.76 4.22
N VAL A 246 -11.51 2.46 4.02
CA VAL A 246 -11.48 1.49 5.10
C VAL A 246 -10.17 0.77 5.04
N TRP A 247 -9.26 1.07 5.94
CA TRP A 247 -8.21 0.13 6.24
C TRP A 247 -8.83 -0.98 7.09
N LYS A 248 -9.26 -2.03 6.43
CA LYS A 248 -9.37 -3.30 7.09
C LYS A 248 -7.98 -3.92 6.96
N GLY A 249 -7.16 -3.77 7.96
CA GLY A 249 -6.02 -4.63 8.08
C GLY A 249 -6.54 -6.04 7.95
N ALA A 250 -6.32 -6.66 6.82
CA ALA A 250 -6.54 -8.06 6.55
C ALA A 250 -7.75 -8.67 7.25
N ASP A 251 -8.95 -8.31 6.92
CA ASP A 251 -10.20 -8.81 7.54
C ASP A 251 -10.29 -8.65 9.06
N TYR A 252 -9.32 -8.01 9.62
CA TYR A 252 -9.01 -8.11 10.97
C TYR A 252 -9.07 -6.87 11.68
N GLY A 253 -9.96 -6.92 12.35
CA GLY A 253 -10.12 -6.20 13.53
C GLY A 253 -9.11 -5.08 13.57
N TYR A 254 -9.35 -4.07 12.88
CA TYR A 254 -8.86 -2.78 13.21
C TYR A 254 -7.65 -2.76 14.08
N ALA A 255 -6.62 -2.28 13.47
CA ALA A 255 -5.47 -1.88 14.22
C ALA A 255 -5.88 -1.45 15.63
N HIS A 256 -5.36 -2.10 16.64
CA HIS A 256 -5.50 -1.68 18.03
C HIS A 256 -4.83 -0.32 18.32
N CYS A 257 -4.40 0.40 17.32
CA CYS A 257 -4.20 1.82 17.38
C CYS A 257 -5.57 2.45 17.27
N MET A 258 -6.34 2.20 18.27
CA MET A 258 -7.54 2.88 18.66
C MET A 258 -8.09 3.87 17.66
N PHE A 259 -9.06 3.41 16.94
CA PHE A 259 -10.00 4.28 16.31
C PHE A 259 -10.90 4.83 17.38
N GLU A 260 -10.58 5.99 17.92
CA GLU A 260 -11.65 6.86 18.30
C GLU A 260 -12.34 7.26 16.99
N TYR A 261 -13.38 6.53 16.68
CA TYR A 261 -14.40 6.96 15.77
C TYR A 261 -15.04 8.20 16.40
N LYS A 262 -14.40 9.34 16.25
CA LYS A 262 -15.10 10.59 16.36
C LYS A 262 -16.01 10.63 15.16
N LYS A 263 -17.22 10.13 15.37
CA LYS A 263 -18.38 10.57 14.64
C LYS A 263 -18.41 12.07 14.83
N GLU A 264 -17.68 12.82 14.02
CA GLU A 264 -18.03 14.19 13.81
C GLU A 264 -19.37 14.15 13.08
N THR A 265 -20.38 13.99 13.88
CA THR A 265 -21.76 14.15 13.56
C THR A 265 -21.97 15.59 13.25
N GLY A 266 -21.68 15.91 12.07
CA GLY A 266 -22.11 17.12 11.42
C GLY A 266 -23.00 16.79 10.25
N TYR A 267 -23.75 15.66 10.32
CA TYR A 267 -24.89 15.34 9.42
C TYR A 267 -25.78 14.30 10.11
#